data_2252c3f465850de65e9abdf218b67509
#
_entry.id   2252c3f465850de65e9abdf218b67509
#
_cell.length_a   1.000
_cell.length_b   1.000
_cell.length_c   1.000
_cell.angle_alpha   90.00
_cell.angle_beta   90.00
_cell.angle_gamma   90.00
#
_symmetry.space_group_name_H-M   'P 1'
#
loop_
_entity.id
_entity.type
_entity.pdbx_description
1 polymer ?
#
loop_
_entity_poly.entity_id
_entity_poly.type
_entity_poly.pdbx_seq_one_letter_code
_entity_poly.pdbx_strand_id
1 'polypeptide(L)'
;MKLVTPRLVLREFVPGDWPAVLAYQSDPRYLRYYPWQDRTEHEVRAFVQRFILWQEEEPRNRFQLAITLADTGELLGNYGIRRP
;
A
#
# COMPACT_ATOMS: atom_id res chain seq x y z
N MET A 1 12.65 0.58 3.63
CA MET A 1 12.32 1.73 4.50
C MET A 1 11.19 1.36 5.45
N LYS A 2 11.31 1.81 6.68
CA LYS A 2 10.28 1.55 7.71
C LYS A 2 10.22 2.76 8.63
N LEU A 3 9.02 3.28 8.83
CA LEU A 3 8.78 4.43 9.72
C LEU A 3 7.83 3.98 10.82
N VAL A 4 8.21 4.25 12.07
CA VAL A 4 7.44 3.80 13.23
C VAL A 4 7.02 5.01 14.05
N THR A 5 5.72 5.08 14.35
CA THR A 5 5.15 6.04 15.28
C THR A 5 4.44 5.27 16.40
N PRO A 6 3.98 5.92 17.48
CA PRO A 6 3.27 5.20 18.54
C PRO A 6 2.03 4.43 18.07
N ARG A 7 1.37 4.90 17.00
CA ARG A 7 0.13 4.29 16.52
C ARG A 7 0.27 3.58 15.17
N LEU A 8 1.27 3.97 14.37
CA LEU A 8 1.38 3.51 12.99
C LEU A 8 2.76 2.95 12.70
N VAL A 9 2.79 1.96 11.82
CA VAL A 9 4.02 1.47 11.21
C VAL A 9 3.83 1.59 9.70
N LEU A 10 4.71 2.34 9.04
CA LEU A 10 4.77 2.41 7.60
C LEU A 10 5.90 1.50 7.14
N ARG A 11 5.59 0.52 6.32
CA ARG A 11 6.56 -0.49 5.88
C ARG A 11 6.42 -0.77 4.40
N GLU A 12 7.40 -1.44 3.85
CA GLU A 12 7.35 -1.88 2.46
C GLU A 12 6.22 -2.89 2.26
N PHE A 13 5.68 -2.93 1.03
CA PHE A 13 4.70 -3.94 0.66
C PHE A 13 5.35 -5.31 0.51
N VAL A 14 4.59 -6.34 0.85
CA VAL A 14 4.95 -7.75 0.60
C VAL A 14 3.81 -8.41 -0.18
N PRO A 15 4.07 -9.54 -0.88
CA PRO A 15 3.04 -10.16 -1.73
C PRO A 15 1.73 -10.47 -0.99
N GLY A 16 1.81 -10.86 0.28
CA GLY A 16 0.64 -11.19 1.09
C GLY A 16 -0.26 -10.02 1.47
N ASP A 17 0.07 -8.80 1.07
CA ASP A 17 -0.72 -7.61 1.41
C ASP A 17 -1.96 -7.43 0.53
N TRP A 18 -2.05 -8.12 -0.61
CA TRP A 18 -3.11 -7.84 -1.57
C TRP A 18 -4.53 -8.04 -1.03
N PRO A 19 -4.84 -9.02 -0.16
CA PRO A 19 -6.20 -9.14 0.37
C PRO A 19 -6.64 -7.91 1.18
N ALA A 20 -5.74 -7.37 2.00
CA ALA A 20 -6.04 -6.18 2.78
C ALA A 20 -6.18 -4.94 1.88
N VAL A 21 -5.36 -4.84 0.83
CA VAL A 21 -5.47 -3.75 -0.15
C VAL A 21 -6.80 -3.83 -0.88
N LEU A 22 -7.21 -5.03 -1.31
CA LEU A 22 -8.50 -5.22 -1.95
C LEU A 22 -9.64 -4.78 -1.03
N ALA A 23 -9.56 -5.12 0.25
CA ALA A 23 -10.59 -4.77 1.22
C ALA A 23 -10.75 -3.25 1.36
N TYR A 24 -9.65 -2.49 1.56
CA TYR A 24 -9.80 -1.05 1.74
C TYR A 24 -10.12 -0.33 0.43
N GLN A 25 -9.63 -0.79 -0.71
CA GLN A 25 -9.94 -0.18 -2.01
C GLN A 25 -11.37 -0.45 -2.47
N SER A 26 -12.04 -1.44 -1.90
CA SER A 26 -13.44 -1.73 -2.15
C SER A 26 -14.38 -1.07 -1.14
N ASP A 27 -13.84 -0.42 -0.11
CA ASP A 27 -14.65 0.26 0.91
C ASP A 27 -15.32 1.50 0.30
N PRO A 28 -16.65 1.67 0.47
CA PRO A 28 -17.34 2.85 -0.06
C PRO A 28 -16.78 4.18 0.44
N ARG A 29 -16.21 4.21 1.64
CA ARG A 29 -15.59 5.41 2.19
C ARG A 29 -14.34 5.80 1.42
N TYR A 30 -13.58 4.82 0.95
CA TYR A 30 -12.39 5.04 0.12
C TYR A 30 -12.80 5.49 -1.28
N LEU A 31 -13.76 4.80 -1.89
CA LEU A 31 -14.22 5.08 -3.25
C LEU A 31 -14.83 6.47 -3.40
N ARG A 32 -15.29 7.07 -2.31
CA ARG A 32 -15.83 8.44 -2.30
C ARG A 32 -14.82 9.46 -2.83
N TYR A 33 -13.55 9.25 -2.60
CA TYR A 33 -12.50 10.21 -2.93
C TYR A 33 -11.70 9.85 -4.18
N TYR A 34 -11.99 8.71 -4.80
CA TYR A 34 -11.25 8.22 -5.95
C TYR A 34 -12.19 7.83 -7.08
N PRO A 35 -11.82 8.15 -8.34
CA PRO A 35 -12.72 7.94 -9.47
C PRO A 35 -12.74 6.50 -9.99
N TRP A 36 -12.10 5.55 -9.35
CA TRP A 36 -12.11 4.18 -9.83
C TRP A 36 -13.27 3.37 -9.25
N GLN A 37 -13.66 2.38 -10.04
CA GLN A 37 -14.68 1.43 -9.66
C GLN A 37 -14.04 0.30 -8.86
N ASP A 38 -14.86 -0.64 -8.40
CA ASP A 38 -14.38 -1.80 -7.66
C ASP A 38 -13.26 -2.51 -8.41
N ARG A 39 -12.14 -2.71 -7.76
CA ARG A 39 -11.01 -3.41 -8.34
C ARG A 39 -11.16 -4.91 -8.19
N THR A 40 -10.71 -5.65 -9.21
CA THR A 40 -10.64 -7.11 -9.15
C THR A 40 -9.40 -7.54 -8.36
N GLU A 41 -9.41 -8.80 -7.92
CA GLU A 41 -8.22 -9.39 -7.28
C GLU A 41 -7.00 -9.28 -8.19
N HIS A 42 -7.16 -9.53 -9.48
CA HIS A 42 -6.07 -9.45 -10.44
C HIS A 42 -5.44 -8.05 -10.49
N GLU A 43 -6.27 -7.04 -10.53
CA GLU A 43 -5.80 -5.64 -10.56
C GLU A 43 -5.08 -5.26 -9.27
N VAL A 44 -5.58 -5.70 -8.11
CA VAL A 44 -4.98 -5.40 -6.82
C VAL A 44 -3.65 -6.14 -6.66
N ARG A 45 -3.57 -7.38 -7.11
CA ARG A 45 -2.30 -8.13 -7.10
C ARG A 45 -1.23 -7.43 -7.94
N ALA A 46 -1.62 -6.93 -9.13
CA ALA A 46 -0.71 -6.19 -9.99
C ALA A 46 -0.26 -4.89 -9.34
N PHE A 47 -1.16 -4.20 -8.66
CA PHE A 47 -0.89 -2.96 -7.91
C PHE A 47 0.19 -3.21 -6.83
N VAL A 48 0.02 -4.25 -6.01
CA VAL A 48 0.98 -4.60 -4.96
C VAL A 48 2.30 -5.04 -5.57
N GLN A 49 2.27 -5.86 -6.61
CA GLN A 49 3.47 -6.35 -7.29
C GLN A 49 4.31 -5.21 -7.86
N ARG A 50 3.68 -4.18 -8.39
CA ARG A 50 4.39 -3.00 -8.90
C ARG A 50 5.23 -2.36 -7.81
N PHE A 51 4.68 -2.20 -6.61
CA PHE A 51 5.40 -1.58 -5.50
C PHE A 51 6.55 -2.46 -5.02
N ILE A 52 6.38 -3.77 -5.07
CA ILE A 52 7.45 -4.71 -4.73
C ILE A 52 8.60 -4.60 -5.73
N LEU A 53 8.28 -4.49 -7.02
CA LEU A 53 9.30 -4.32 -8.06
C LEU A 53 10.06 -3.00 -7.89
N TRP A 54 9.39 -1.94 -7.46
CA TRP A 54 10.06 -0.65 -7.21
C TRP A 54 11.10 -0.73 -6.09
N GLN A 55 10.99 -1.69 -5.18
CA GLN A 55 11.96 -1.89 -4.12
C GLN A 55 13.32 -2.33 -4.66
N GLU A 56 13.35 -2.87 -5.87
CA GLU A 56 14.57 -3.38 -6.50
C GLU A 56 15.22 -2.38 -7.45
N GLU A 57 14.67 -1.18 -7.58
CA GLU A 57 15.23 -0.16 -8.45
C GLU A 57 16.59 0.35 -7.95
N GLU A 58 17.50 0.63 -8.92
CA GLU A 58 18.85 1.08 -8.60
C GLU A 58 19.24 2.24 -9.53
N PRO A 59 19.36 3.49 -9.05
CA PRO A 59 19.04 3.94 -7.69
C PRO A 59 17.54 3.96 -7.44
N ARG A 60 17.17 3.76 -6.19
CA ARG A 60 15.76 3.73 -5.82
C ARG A 60 15.23 5.15 -5.59
N ASN A 61 14.24 5.55 -6.38
CA ASN A 61 13.62 6.88 -6.32
C ASN A 61 12.15 6.86 -5.90
N ARG A 62 11.52 5.68 -5.90
CA ARG A 62 10.10 5.54 -5.60
C ARG A 62 9.90 4.62 -4.42
N PHE A 63 9.21 5.13 -3.40
CA PHE A 63 8.91 4.40 -2.17
C PHE A 63 7.41 4.42 -1.97
N GLN A 64 6.77 3.27 -2.04
CA GLN A 64 5.35 3.14 -1.73
C GLN A 64 5.23 2.26 -0.51
N LEU A 65 4.71 2.83 0.58
CA LEU A 65 4.67 2.17 1.87
C LEU A 65 3.25 1.82 2.26
N ALA A 66 3.10 0.67 2.91
CA ALA A 66 1.86 0.26 3.53
C ALA A 66 1.75 0.95 4.89
N ILE A 67 0.59 1.58 5.14
CA ILE A 67 0.29 2.20 6.44
C ILE A 67 -0.45 1.16 7.27
N THR A 68 0.14 0.75 8.39
CA THR A 68 -0.45 -0.27 9.25
C THR A 68 -0.61 0.24 10.68
N LEU A 69 -1.59 -0.34 11.40
CA LEU A 69 -1.73 -0.08 12.83
C LEU A 69 -0.61 -0.80 13.59
N ALA A 70 0.04 -0.08 14.52
CA ALA A 70 1.15 -0.65 15.29
C ALA A 70 0.71 -1.82 16.15
N ASP A 71 -0.51 -1.76 16.73
CA ASP A 71 -1.00 -2.77 17.64
C ASP A 71 -1.37 -4.09 16.96
N THR A 72 -2.00 -4.02 15.79
CA THR A 72 -2.58 -5.20 15.15
C THR A 72 -1.92 -5.57 13.83
N GLY A 73 -1.18 -4.64 13.22
CA GLY A 73 -0.63 -4.82 11.88
C GLY A 73 -1.66 -4.64 10.77
N GLU A 74 -2.91 -4.26 11.12
CA GLU A 74 -3.95 -4.05 10.12
C GLU A 74 -3.52 -2.98 9.11
N LEU A 75 -3.63 -3.30 7.82
CA LEU A 75 -3.27 -2.39 6.74
C LEU A 75 -4.43 -1.42 6.47
N LEU A 76 -4.15 -0.12 6.61
CA LEU A 76 -5.15 0.93 6.49
C LEU A 76 -5.12 1.67 5.16
N GLY A 77 -3.97 1.68 4.49
CA GLY A 77 -3.79 2.44 3.27
C GLY A 77 -2.35 2.42 2.81
N ASN A 78 -2.00 3.37 1.95
CA ASN A 78 -0.62 3.46 1.45
C ASN A 78 -0.18 4.92 1.32
N TYR A 79 1.14 5.13 1.28
CA TYR A 79 1.75 6.45 1.19
C TYR A 79 2.95 6.38 0.25
N GLY A 80 2.98 7.31 -0.70
CA GLY A 80 4.05 7.36 -1.70
C GLY A 80 5.04 8.47 -1.43
N ILE A 81 6.33 8.16 -1.53
CA ILE A 81 7.43 9.11 -1.44
C ILE A 81 8.24 8.97 -2.72
N ARG A 82 8.52 10.10 -3.35
CA ARG A 82 9.33 10.12 -4.57
C ARG A 82 10.45 11.12 -4.41
N ARG A 83 11.64 10.78 -4.90
CA ARG A 83 12.73 11.72 -4.98
C ARG A 83 12.53 12.60 -6.21
N PRO A 84 12.82 13.91 -6.09
CA PRO A 84 12.78 14.80 -7.23
C PRO A 84 13.86 14.45 -8.25
#